data_ff036e9200761568ec2af8b94f18eab6
#
_entry.id   ff036e9200761568ec2af8b94f18eab6
#
_cell.length_a   1.000
_cell.length_b   1.000
_cell.length_c   1.000
_cell.angle_alpha   90.00
_cell.angle_beta   90.00
_cell.angle_gamma   90.00
#
_symmetry.space_group_name_H-M   'P 1'
#
loop_
_entity.id
_entity.type
_entity.pdbx_description
1 polymer ?
#
loop_
_entity_poly.entity_id
_entity_poly.type
_entity_poly.pdbx_seq_one_letter_code
_entity_poly.pdbx_strand_id
1 'polypeptide(L)'
;MDTNVDYSYSIKLEDENSFVDWGVVDSPLGEQISKTSGFLISKNKTQETGYWQCTEGSWNCHVTNTEFCHFLEGECTYVSEKGQVIKVNPGTVAVFPKDWKGTCSIKKKIKKYYCIIFD
;
A
#
# COMPACT_ATOMS: atom_id res chain seq x y z
N MET A 1 19.84 -15.49 -2.29
CA MET A 1 20.42 -14.86 -3.46
C MET A 1 20.64 -13.38 -3.25
N ASP A 2 21.76 -12.91 -3.66
CA ASP A 2 22.05 -11.50 -3.63
C ASP A 2 21.34 -10.80 -4.79
N THR A 3 20.65 -9.74 -4.48
CA THR A 3 19.92 -8.95 -5.47
C THR A 3 20.48 -7.54 -5.59
N ASN A 4 21.73 -7.36 -5.16
CA ASN A 4 22.39 -6.08 -5.37
C ASN A 4 22.47 -5.79 -6.86
N VAL A 5 22.09 -4.58 -7.20
CA VAL A 5 22.04 -4.13 -8.59
C VAL A 5 22.95 -2.94 -8.71
N ASP A 6 23.86 -3.01 -9.66
CA ASP A 6 24.80 -1.91 -9.93
C ASP A 6 24.27 -0.97 -10.98
N TYR A 7 23.01 -1.08 -11.35
CA TYR A 7 22.39 -0.24 -12.37
C TYR A 7 21.09 0.35 -11.85
N SER A 8 20.70 1.45 -12.44
CA SER A 8 19.44 2.10 -12.18
C SER A 8 18.48 1.82 -13.34
N TYR A 9 17.20 1.80 -13.03
CA TYR A 9 16.19 1.70 -14.07
C TYR A 9 14.96 2.52 -13.67
N SER A 10 14.08 2.77 -14.62
CA SER A 10 12.84 3.47 -14.37
C SER A 10 11.68 2.74 -15.01
N ILE A 11 10.52 2.86 -14.38
CA ILE A 11 9.29 2.22 -14.83
C ILE A 11 8.19 3.28 -14.88
N LYS A 12 7.42 3.26 -15.95
CA LYS A 12 6.19 4.04 -16.03
C LYS A 12 5.00 3.13 -15.84
N LEU A 13 4.02 3.57 -15.07
CA LEU A 13 2.81 2.82 -14.78
C LEU A 13 1.64 3.43 -15.53
N GLU A 14 1.48 3.03 -16.78
CA GLU A 14 0.47 3.62 -17.66
C GLU A 14 -0.74 2.73 -17.87
N ASP A 15 -0.62 1.44 -17.58
CA ASP A 15 -1.67 0.48 -17.94
C ASP A 15 -2.06 -0.39 -16.74
N GLU A 16 -3.29 -0.14 -16.24
CA GLU A 16 -3.85 -0.94 -15.13
C GLU A 16 -4.05 -2.40 -15.51
N ASN A 17 -4.12 -2.72 -16.79
CA ASN A 17 -4.28 -4.11 -17.23
C ASN A 17 -3.05 -4.96 -16.95
N SER A 18 -1.91 -4.33 -16.69
CA SER A 18 -0.70 -5.05 -16.30
C SER A 18 -0.66 -5.40 -14.81
N PHE A 19 -1.64 -4.92 -14.04
CA PHE A 19 -1.68 -5.17 -12.60
C PHE A 19 -2.09 -6.61 -12.33
N VAL A 20 -1.43 -7.20 -11.35
CA VAL A 20 -1.73 -8.55 -10.87
C VAL A 20 -2.80 -8.45 -9.79
N ASP A 21 -3.78 -9.35 -9.84
CA ASP A 21 -4.81 -9.45 -8.81
C ASP A 21 -4.16 -10.05 -7.55
N TRP A 22 -4.21 -9.30 -6.45
CA TRP A 22 -3.68 -9.72 -5.15
C TRP A 22 -4.77 -10.12 -4.16
N GLY A 23 -6.02 -10.20 -4.63
CA GLY A 23 -7.13 -10.64 -3.80
C GLY A 23 -7.78 -9.52 -3.00
N VAL A 24 -8.59 -9.92 -2.02
CA VAL A 24 -9.29 -8.99 -1.15
C VAL A 24 -8.48 -8.72 0.10
N VAL A 25 -8.81 -7.60 0.78
CA VAL A 25 -8.17 -7.26 2.05
C VAL A 25 -8.51 -8.28 3.13
N ASP A 26 -7.61 -8.45 4.09
CA ASP A 26 -7.90 -9.24 5.30
C ASP A 26 -8.82 -8.45 6.22
N SER A 27 -9.62 -9.16 7.00
CA SER A 27 -10.46 -8.56 8.05
C SER A 27 -11.32 -7.39 7.56
N PRO A 28 -12.11 -7.57 6.49
CA PRO A 28 -12.97 -6.49 6.01
C PRO A 28 -14.03 -6.11 7.03
N LEU A 29 -14.42 -4.83 7.01
CA LEU A 29 -15.46 -4.27 7.86
C LEU A 29 -16.60 -3.81 6.95
N GLY A 30 -17.82 -4.30 7.22
CA GLY A 30 -19.00 -3.96 6.44
C GLY A 30 -19.14 -4.80 5.19
N GLU A 31 -20.06 -4.39 4.32
CA GLU A 31 -20.45 -5.17 3.15
C GLU A 31 -19.58 -4.95 1.93
N GLN A 32 -19.00 -3.75 1.82
CA GLN A 32 -18.13 -3.42 0.70
C GLN A 32 -16.71 -3.92 0.98
N ILE A 33 -16.26 -4.87 0.18
CA ILE A 33 -14.96 -5.51 0.40
C ILE A 33 -13.96 -4.98 -0.63
N SER A 34 -12.91 -4.34 -0.13
CA SER A 34 -11.84 -3.79 -0.97
C SER A 34 -11.05 -4.90 -1.66
N LYS A 35 -10.76 -4.69 -2.93
CA LYS A 35 -9.94 -5.59 -3.74
C LYS A 35 -8.60 -4.93 -4.02
N THR A 36 -7.54 -5.72 -3.91
CA THR A 36 -6.19 -5.22 -4.09
C THR A 36 -5.58 -5.76 -5.38
N SER A 37 -4.73 -4.94 -5.99
CA SER A 37 -3.97 -5.32 -7.17
C SER A 37 -2.73 -4.44 -7.26
N GLY A 38 -1.82 -4.80 -8.12
CA GLY A 38 -0.61 -4.01 -8.29
C GLY A 38 0.46 -4.83 -8.98
N PHE A 39 1.70 -4.42 -8.80
CA PHE A 39 2.82 -5.25 -9.24
C PHE A 39 4.09 -4.89 -8.48
N LEU A 40 4.96 -5.87 -8.43
CA LEU A 40 6.24 -5.76 -7.75
C LEU A 40 7.23 -5.04 -8.66
N ILE A 41 7.89 -4.00 -8.14
CA ILE A 41 8.95 -3.30 -8.87
C ILE A 41 10.29 -3.93 -8.55
N SER A 42 10.60 -4.11 -7.27
CA SER A 42 11.84 -4.76 -6.85
C SER A 42 11.66 -5.40 -5.49
N LYS A 43 12.43 -6.44 -5.23
CA LYS A 43 12.41 -7.11 -3.94
C LYS A 43 13.74 -7.81 -3.70
N ASN A 44 14.26 -7.69 -2.49
CA ASN A 44 15.42 -8.44 -2.03
C ASN A 44 15.24 -8.78 -0.55
N LYS A 45 16.32 -9.15 0.13
CA LYS A 45 16.25 -9.56 1.54
C LYS A 45 15.90 -8.41 2.48
N THR A 46 16.13 -7.17 2.06
CA THR A 46 16.02 -6.00 2.94
C THR A 46 14.85 -5.10 2.60
N GLN A 47 14.30 -5.18 1.39
CA GLN A 47 13.23 -4.28 0.99
C GLN A 47 12.36 -4.87 -0.13
N GLU A 48 11.17 -4.31 -0.24
CA GLU A 48 10.26 -4.57 -1.35
C GLU A 48 9.68 -3.24 -1.79
N THR A 49 9.70 -2.98 -3.10
CA THR A 49 9.02 -1.82 -3.68
C THR A 49 8.03 -2.28 -4.70
N GLY A 50 6.92 -1.57 -4.77
CA GLY A 50 5.85 -1.93 -5.68
C GLY A 50 4.84 -0.83 -5.86
N TYR A 51 3.84 -1.16 -6.66
CA TYR A 51 2.70 -0.32 -6.93
C TYR A 51 1.46 -1.08 -6.47
N TRP A 52 0.60 -0.39 -5.75
CA TRP A 52 -0.56 -1.02 -5.12
C TRP A 52 -1.79 -0.16 -5.36
N GLN A 53 -2.88 -0.81 -5.68
CA GLN A 53 -4.17 -0.13 -5.71
C GLN A 53 -5.20 -0.94 -4.94
N CYS A 54 -6.19 -0.22 -4.44
CA CYS A 54 -7.20 -0.83 -3.60
C CYS A 54 -8.53 -0.12 -3.81
N THR A 55 -9.58 -0.90 -4.01
CA THR A 55 -10.91 -0.35 -4.24
C THR A 55 -11.56 0.06 -2.92
N GLU A 56 -12.71 0.76 -3.02
CA GLU A 56 -13.45 1.27 -1.87
C GLU A 56 -13.81 0.17 -0.88
N GLY A 57 -13.87 0.55 0.39
CA GLY A 57 -14.20 -0.35 1.49
C GLY A 57 -13.39 0.00 2.73
N SER A 58 -13.64 -0.75 3.80
CA SER A 58 -12.96 -0.55 5.08
C SER A 58 -12.50 -1.89 5.64
N TRP A 59 -11.36 -1.89 6.32
CA TRP A 59 -10.85 -3.11 6.95
C TRP A 59 -9.94 -2.80 8.13
N ASN A 60 -9.72 -3.82 8.96
CA ASN A 60 -8.69 -3.76 9.99
C ASN A 60 -7.34 -3.98 9.34
N CYS A 61 -6.43 -3.04 9.50
CA CYS A 61 -5.14 -3.02 8.82
C CYS A 61 -4.01 -3.29 9.80
N HIS A 62 -3.13 -4.20 9.45
CA HIS A 62 -1.92 -4.49 10.23
C HIS A 62 -0.71 -4.40 9.29
N VAL A 63 0.13 -3.42 9.52
CA VAL A 63 1.36 -3.24 8.74
C VAL A 63 2.49 -3.95 9.49
N THR A 64 2.94 -5.08 8.97
CA THR A 64 3.86 -5.97 9.68
C THR A 64 5.31 -5.53 9.64
N ASN A 65 5.70 -4.76 8.64
CA ASN A 65 7.04 -4.20 8.49
C ASN A 65 6.93 -2.71 8.22
N THR A 66 7.96 -1.95 8.52
CA THR A 66 7.96 -0.51 8.22
C THR A 66 7.67 -0.30 6.74
N GLU A 67 6.72 0.58 6.44
CA GLU A 67 6.29 0.84 5.06
C GLU A 67 6.22 2.34 4.79
N PHE A 68 6.86 2.76 3.70
CA PHE A 68 6.78 4.12 3.19
C PHE A 68 5.83 4.13 2.01
N CYS A 69 4.91 5.09 1.98
CA CYS A 69 3.90 5.17 0.93
C CYS A 69 3.85 6.56 0.31
N HIS A 70 3.73 6.59 -1.01
CA HIS A 70 3.41 7.81 -1.74
C HIS A 70 2.10 7.56 -2.46
N PHE A 71 1.04 8.22 -1.98
CA PHE A 71 -0.30 8.07 -2.55
C PHE A 71 -0.46 8.96 -3.77
N LEU A 72 -0.83 8.35 -4.89
CA LEU A 72 -0.90 9.03 -6.18
C LEU A 72 -2.33 9.42 -6.55
N GLU A 73 -3.31 8.58 -6.19
CA GLU A 73 -4.71 8.81 -6.50
C GLU A 73 -5.58 8.31 -5.37
N GLY A 74 -6.78 8.88 -5.28
CA GLY A 74 -7.81 8.40 -4.37
C GLY A 74 -7.85 9.14 -3.05
N GLU A 75 -8.76 8.69 -2.20
CA GLU A 75 -8.96 9.26 -0.87
C GLU A 75 -9.21 8.15 0.13
N CYS A 76 -8.51 8.18 1.23
CA CYS A 76 -8.75 7.24 2.33
C CYS A 76 -8.36 7.85 3.66
N THR A 77 -8.77 7.17 4.74
CA THR A 77 -8.43 7.57 6.11
C THR A 77 -7.96 6.35 6.87
N TYR A 78 -6.80 6.48 7.50
CA TYR A 78 -6.29 5.48 8.43
C TYR A 78 -6.48 6.01 9.85
N VAL A 79 -6.93 5.15 10.75
CA VAL A 79 -7.06 5.50 12.16
C VAL A 79 -6.31 4.45 12.96
N SER A 80 -5.27 4.86 13.70
CA SER A 80 -4.50 3.93 14.52
C SER A 80 -5.31 3.45 15.72
N GLU A 81 -4.87 2.36 16.34
CA GLU A 81 -5.50 1.88 17.57
C GLU A 81 -5.48 2.94 18.69
N LYS A 82 -4.53 3.86 18.61
CA LYS A 82 -4.41 4.97 19.59
C LYS A 82 -5.23 6.20 19.20
N GLY A 83 -5.95 6.14 18.08
CA GLY A 83 -6.81 7.23 17.63
C GLY A 83 -6.15 8.26 16.73
N GLN A 84 -4.89 8.07 16.35
CA GLN A 84 -4.25 8.97 15.39
C GLN A 84 -4.90 8.83 14.03
N VAL A 85 -5.25 9.94 13.40
CA VAL A 85 -5.92 9.96 12.10
C VAL A 85 -4.94 10.40 11.03
N ILE A 86 -4.85 9.63 9.95
CA ILE A 86 -4.05 9.97 8.78
C ILE A 86 -5.02 10.10 7.60
N LYS A 87 -5.17 11.32 7.09
CA LYS A 87 -6.01 11.58 5.92
C LYS A 87 -5.14 11.54 4.68
N VAL A 88 -5.58 10.75 3.69
CA VAL A 88 -4.84 10.53 2.48
C VAL A 88 -5.57 11.14 1.28
N ASN A 89 -4.84 11.96 0.54
CA ASN A 89 -5.26 12.56 -0.73
C ASN A 89 -4.12 12.39 -1.73
N PRO A 90 -4.35 12.65 -3.03
CA PRO A 90 -3.25 12.59 -4.00
C PRO A 90 -2.07 13.47 -3.57
N GLY A 91 -0.88 12.91 -3.55
CA GLY A 91 0.33 13.58 -3.12
C GLY A 91 0.72 13.34 -1.67
N THR A 92 -0.13 12.70 -0.88
CA THR A 92 0.21 12.39 0.52
C THR A 92 1.34 11.38 0.57
N VAL A 93 2.32 11.65 1.42
CA VAL A 93 3.38 10.71 1.78
C VAL A 93 3.19 10.31 3.23
N ALA A 94 3.20 9.01 3.50
CA ALA A 94 2.99 8.51 4.85
C ALA A 94 3.99 7.40 5.16
N VAL A 95 4.32 7.25 6.44
CA VAL A 95 5.12 6.12 6.91
C VAL A 95 4.34 5.39 7.98
N PHE A 96 4.33 4.07 7.88
CA PHE A 96 3.72 3.19 8.87
C PHE A 96 4.84 2.42 9.54
N PRO A 97 5.06 2.60 10.84
CA PRO A 97 6.09 1.85 11.53
C PRO A 97 5.73 0.37 11.64
N LYS A 98 6.73 -0.46 11.83
CA LYS A 98 6.53 -1.90 12.06
C LYS A 98 5.46 -2.14 13.12
N ASP A 99 4.57 -3.09 12.84
CA ASP A 99 3.45 -3.48 13.71
C ASP A 99 2.39 -2.39 13.91
N TRP A 100 2.34 -1.42 13.02
CA TRP A 100 1.25 -0.45 13.05
C TRP A 100 -0.09 -1.16 12.84
N LYS A 101 -1.06 -0.85 13.68
CA LYS A 101 -2.41 -1.40 13.61
C LYS A 101 -3.45 -0.30 13.67
N GLY A 102 -4.51 -0.49 12.91
CA GLY A 102 -5.62 0.44 12.89
C GLY A 102 -6.64 0.03 11.86
N THR A 103 -7.43 0.98 11.42
CA THR A 103 -8.40 0.77 10.36
C THR A 103 -8.04 1.60 9.15
N CYS A 104 -8.42 1.12 7.98
CA CYS A 104 -8.32 1.87 6.75
C CYS A 104 -9.70 1.95 6.12
N SER A 105 -10.13 3.13 5.73
CA SER A 105 -11.41 3.34 5.04
C SER A 105 -11.15 4.08 3.75
N ILE A 106 -11.40 3.40 2.63
CA ILE A 106 -11.18 3.97 1.30
C ILE A 106 -12.49 4.51 0.75
N LYS A 107 -12.52 5.81 0.49
CA LYS A 107 -13.66 6.51 -0.07
C LYS A 107 -13.58 6.55 -1.60
N LYS A 108 -12.38 6.69 -2.15
CA LYS A 108 -12.12 6.66 -3.59
C LYS A 108 -10.91 5.76 -3.83
N LYS A 109 -10.97 4.91 -4.83
CA LYS A 109 -9.92 3.94 -5.14
C LYS A 109 -8.53 4.54 -4.99
N ILE A 110 -7.68 3.89 -4.22
CA ILE A 110 -6.33 4.33 -3.91
C ILE A 110 -5.34 3.72 -4.89
N LYS A 111 -4.36 4.52 -5.29
CA LYS A 111 -3.16 4.05 -5.98
C LYS A 111 -1.97 4.64 -5.26
N LYS A 112 -0.98 3.80 -4.94
CA LYS A 112 0.23 4.26 -4.26
C LYS A 112 1.46 3.49 -4.71
N TYR A 113 2.61 4.15 -4.60
CA TYR A 113 3.88 3.46 -4.53
C TYR A 113 4.17 3.15 -3.08
N TYR A 114 4.80 2.01 -2.86
CA TYR A 114 5.20 1.64 -1.51
C TYR A 114 6.63 1.10 -1.49
N CYS A 115 7.26 1.25 -0.34
CA CYS A 115 8.53 0.61 -0.03
C CYS A 115 8.42 -0.01 1.35
N ILE A 116 8.56 -1.33 1.41
CA ILE A 116 8.55 -2.07 2.67
C ILE A 116 10.00 -2.38 3.03
N ILE A 117 10.36 -2.08 4.28
CA ILE A 117 11.67 -2.38 4.83
C ILE A 117 11.51 -3.61 5.71
N PHE A 118 12.21 -4.68 5.38
CA PHE A 118 12.17 -5.92 6.18
C PHE A 118 13.09 -5.75 7.38
N ASP A 119 12.53 -5.32 8.48
CA ASP A 119 13.27 -5.04 9.72
C ASP A 119 12.89 -5.97 10.90
#